data_69a97c431fd74c38cbd81fad41aefb34
#
_entry.id   69a97c431fd74c38cbd81fad41aefb34
#
_cell.length_a   1.000
_cell.length_b   1.000
_cell.length_c   1.000
_cell.angle_alpha   90.00
_cell.angle_beta   90.00
_cell.angle_gamma   90.00
#
_symmetry.space_group_name_H-M   'P 1'
#
loop_
_entity.id
_entity.type
_entity.pdbx_description
1 polymer ?
#
loop_
_entity_poly.entity_id
_entity_poly.type
_entity_poly.pdbx_seq_one_letter_code
_entity_poly.pdbx_strand_id
1 'polypeptide(L)'
;INYLDENNGSFKGAPKFPQFYLFDAMFYFYLKTKNKNYFKPVEILLNNLCSKGIYDQLEGGISRYAVDEKWIIPHFEKMLYDNIQFIDLLTKFYQNTKNDYFKNKLLQTIQYFNNEFKNKEELYGSAYDADSEGVEGKYYVWSYTELKNLLKDDIKYLENNYEISESGNFEGNNILVEKNLIPDGEKNSLDQIKNKLLNIRRKRIKPFFDDKSQTDLNAYMLQVLLKTSVNLDDEDLKSKTIETIEILNKKLHQKIIHCYENKEIETFLEDYVYYALLMITLYEVNADKKALEKSIKIMNDTWELFFNKETRLFQKNIIKDNDLFASPLDLNDSNIPNGNSVYLLISNKLYSITNDKIWSERNEVLKKSFHQVINSYYSQMFSFIKTLDICDNSLSFTFHGSSQSIK
;
A
#
# COMPACT_ATOMS: atom_id res chain seq x y z
N ILE A 1 -22.80 1.24 -5.39
CA ILE A 1 -22.70 2.63 -5.89
C ILE A 1 -23.40 3.61 -4.92
N ASN A 2 -24.55 3.28 -4.35
CA ASN A 2 -25.31 4.21 -3.47
C ASN A 2 -24.58 4.62 -2.18
N TYR A 3 -23.57 3.86 -1.75
CA TYR A 3 -22.77 4.15 -0.55
C TYR A 3 -21.49 4.96 -0.83
N LEU A 4 -21.10 5.10 -2.10
CA LEU A 4 -19.91 5.87 -2.46
C LEU A 4 -20.19 7.36 -2.36
N ASP A 5 -19.18 8.10 -1.90
CA ASP A 5 -19.19 9.56 -1.91
C ASP A 5 -18.68 10.05 -3.28
N GLU A 6 -19.60 10.56 -4.07
CA GLU A 6 -19.32 11.02 -5.44
C GLU A 6 -18.50 12.31 -5.51
N ASN A 7 -18.36 13.03 -4.39
CA ASN A 7 -17.60 14.28 -4.32
C ASN A 7 -16.21 14.07 -3.69
N ASN A 8 -16.16 13.29 -2.60
CA ASN A 8 -14.94 13.13 -1.82
C ASN A 8 -14.26 11.76 -2.03
N GLY A 9 -14.92 10.82 -2.67
CA GLY A 9 -14.43 9.45 -2.80
C GLY A 9 -14.60 8.62 -1.54
N SER A 10 -14.35 7.31 -1.64
CA SER A 10 -14.61 6.32 -0.59
C SER A 10 -16.10 6.26 -0.20
N PHE A 11 -16.42 5.76 1.00
CA PHE A 11 -17.79 5.70 1.49
C PHE A 11 -18.22 7.04 2.10
N LYS A 12 -19.54 7.32 2.09
CA LYS A 12 -20.14 8.47 2.78
C LYS A 12 -19.98 8.32 4.28
N GLY A 13 -19.88 9.47 4.97
CA GLY A 13 -19.79 9.54 6.42
C GLY A 13 -18.36 9.69 6.96
N ALA A 14 -18.28 9.81 8.28
CA ALA A 14 -17.04 9.92 9.04
C ALA A 14 -17.09 8.95 10.25
N PRO A 15 -15.93 8.41 10.71
CA PRO A 15 -14.59 8.59 10.16
C PRO A 15 -14.44 7.95 8.77
N LYS A 16 -13.56 8.51 7.94
CA LYS A 16 -13.45 8.17 6.52
C LYS A 16 -12.13 7.44 6.24
N PHE A 17 -12.22 6.20 5.70
CA PHE A 17 -11.09 5.36 5.35
C PHE A 17 -10.93 5.25 3.83
N PRO A 18 -9.70 5.13 3.29
CA PRO A 18 -9.46 5.05 1.84
C PRO A 18 -10.07 3.83 1.15
N GLN A 19 -10.16 2.67 1.82
CA GLN A 19 -10.72 1.41 1.27
C GLN A 19 -9.99 0.94 0.00
N PHE A 20 -8.66 0.94 0.02
CA PHE A 20 -7.82 0.70 -1.17
C PHE A 20 -8.15 -0.58 -1.93
N TYR A 21 -8.47 -1.69 -1.25
CA TYR A 21 -8.82 -2.96 -1.90
C TYR A 21 -10.05 -2.85 -2.81
N LEU A 22 -11.05 -2.04 -2.44
CA LEU A 22 -12.21 -1.75 -3.28
C LEU A 22 -11.79 -0.96 -4.53
N PHE A 23 -11.03 0.12 -4.35
CA PHE A 23 -10.66 1.01 -5.45
C PHE A 23 -9.62 0.38 -6.37
N ASP A 24 -8.76 -0.49 -5.87
CA ASP A 24 -7.87 -1.31 -6.70
C ASP A 24 -8.66 -2.32 -7.56
N ALA A 25 -9.69 -2.96 -7.01
CA ALA A 25 -10.59 -3.80 -7.79
C ALA A 25 -11.37 -3.00 -8.84
N MET A 26 -11.90 -1.81 -8.48
CA MET A 26 -12.57 -0.92 -9.44
C MET A 26 -11.63 -0.52 -10.57
N PHE A 27 -10.39 -0.15 -10.26
CA PHE A 27 -9.42 0.24 -11.28
C PHE A 27 -9.06 -0.93 -12.20
N TYR A 28 -8.91 -2.14 -11.66
CA TYR A 28 -8.72 -3.35 -12.45
C TYR A 28 -9.89 -3.57 -13.43
N PHE A 29 -11.14 -3.49 -12.98
CA PHE A 29 -12.31 -3.65 -13.85
C PHE A 29 -12.44 -2.52 -14.87
N TYR A 30 -11.99 -1.29 -14.54
CA TYR A 30 -11.87 -0.24 -15.55
C TYR A 30 -10.86 -0.61 -16.63
N LEU A 31 -9.66 -1.08 -16.26
CA LEU A 31 -8.63 -1.45 -17.24
C LEU A 31 -9.13 -2.55 -18.19
N LYS A 32 -9.93 -3.50 -17.68
CA LYS A 32 -10.52 -4.60 -18.45
C LYS A 32 -11.67 -4.15 -19.34
N THR A 33 -12.61 -3.38 -18.81
CA THR A 33 -13.90 -3.09 -19.46
C THR A 33 -13.96 -1.72 -20.13
N LYS A 34 -13.04 -0.82 -19.79
CA LYS A 34 -13.03 0.60 -20.15
C LYS A 34 -14.28 1.37 -19.68
N ASN A 35 -15.06 0.80 -18.76
CA ASN A 35 -16.24 1.44 -18.20
C ASN A 35 -15.83 2.55 -17.21
N LYS A 36 -16.17 3.79 -17.55
CA LYS A 36 -15.83 4.98 -16.76
C LYS A 36 -16.48 5.02 -15.37
N ASN A 37 -17.53 4.23 -15.14
CA ASN A 37 -18.15 4.09 -13.81
C ASN A 37 -17.20 3.46 -12.78
N TYR A 38 -16.19 2.73 -13.22
CA TYR A 38 -15.13 2.21 -12.38
C TYR A 38 -13.93 3.18 -12.27
N PHE A 39 -13.68 4.00 -13.30
CA PHE A 39 -12.56 4.95 -13.30
C PHE A 39 -12.83 6.16 -12.41
N LYS A 40 -14.00 6.81 -12.61
CA LYS A 40 -14.33 8.09 -11.95
C LYS A 40 -14.23 8.03 -10.41
N PRO A 41 -14.76 7.01 -9.71
CA PRO A 41 -14.59 6.92 -8.25
C PRO A 41 -13.13 6.84 -7.80
N VAL A 42 -12.27 6.13 -8.55
CA VAL A 42 -10.83 6.03 -8.24
C VAL A 42 -10.13 7.37 -8.43
N GLU A 43 -10.44 8.07 -9.52
CA GLU A 43 -9.92 9.41 -9.80
C GLU A 43 -10.32 10.41 -8.71
N ILE A 44 -11.58 10.41 -8.28
CA ILE A 44 -12.08 11.27 -7.20
C ILE A 44 -11.36 10.95 -5.89
N LEU A 45 -11.23 9.68 -5.53
CA LEU A 45 -10.51 9.27 -4.32
C LEU A 45 -9.07 9.78 -4.34
N LEU A 46 -8.32 9.47 -5.41
CA LEU A 46 -6.90 9.83 -5.49
C LEU A 46 -6.68 11.34 -5.52
N ASN A 47 -7.53 12.11 -6.21
CA ASN A 47 -7.45 13.57 -6.18
C ASN A 47 -7.62 14.10 -4.75
N ASN A 48 -8.61 13.61 -4.01
CA ASN A 48 -8.84 14.05 -2.64
C ASN A 48 -7.73 13.58 -1.70
N LEU A 49 -7.31 12.31 -1.78
CA LEU A 49 -6.21 11.82 -0.95
C LEU A 49 -4.91 12.60 -1.18
N CYS A 50 -4.61 13.01 -2.42
CA CYS A 50 -3.38 13.73 -2.74
C CYS A 50 -3.42 15.23 -2.38
N SER A 51 -4.61 15.87 -2.40
CA SER A 51 -4.72 17.32 -2.22
C SER A 51 -5.17 17.76 -0.83
N LYS A 52 -5.84 16.88 -0.08
CA LYS A 52 -6.42 17.23 1.23
C LYS A 52 -5.46 16.97 2.39
N GLY A 53 -5.91 17.28 3.62
CA GLY A 53 -5.08 17.24 4.82
C GLY A 53 -4.66 15.83 5.25
N ILE A 54 -5.32 14.78 4.74
CA ILE A 54 -4.91 13.39 4.97
C ILE A 54 -3.53 13.08 4.37
N TYR A 55 -3.12 13.79 3.31
CA TYR A 55 -1.77 13.72 2.75
C TYR A 55 -0.85 14.74 3.40
N ASP A 56 0.31 14.32 3.81
CA ASP A 56 1.33 15.24 4.30
C ASP A 56 1.96 16.03 3.15
N GLN A 57 1.49 17.26 2.95
CA GLN A 57 1.88 18.12 1.84
C GLN A 57 3.35 18.54 1.84
N LEU A 58 4.05 18.41 2.98
CA LEU A 58 5.46 18.74 3.09
C LEU A 58 6.38 17.56 2.83
N GLU A 59 6.07 16.39 3.40
CA GLU A 59 7.01 15.25 3.41
C GLU A 59 6.49 14.03 2.64
N GLY A 60 5.19 13.94 2.43
CA GLY A 60 4.56 12.83 1.73
C GLY A 60 3.94 11.78 2.65
N GLY A 61 3.26 10.84 2.03
CA GLY A 61 2.50 9.81 2.72
C GLY A 61 1.14 10.27 3.23
N ILE A 62 0.25 9.32 3.44
CA ILE A 62 -1.10 9.56 3.98
C ILE A 62 -1.22 9.08 5.41
N SER A 63 -2.07 9.75 6.18
CA SER A 63 -2.57 9.26 7.46
C SER A 63 -3.61 8.15 7.24
N ARG A 64 -3.84 7.35 8.29
CA ARG A 64 -4.69 6.16 8.24
C ARG A 64 -6.12 6.43 7.82
N TYR A 65 -6.74 7.48 8.40
CA TYR A 65 -8.11 7.91 8.09
C TYR A 65 -8.30 9.40 8.40
N ALA A 66 -9.41 9.96 7.92
CA ALA A 66 -9.84 11.30 8.30
C ALA A 66 -11.03 11.22 9.27
N VAL A 67 -11.06 12.12 10.24
CA VAL A 67 -12.16 12.22 11.20
C VAL A 67 -13.38 12.95 10.62
N ASP A 68 -13.24 13.57 9.44
CA ASP A 68 -14.25 14.27 8.69
C ASP A 68 -14.53 13.64 7.31
N GLU A 69 -15.65 14.03 6.68
CA GLU A 69 -16.05 13.46 5.38
C GLU A 69 -15.25 13.98 4.18
N LYS A 70 -14.45 15.06 4.35
CA LYS A 70 -13.78 15.78 3.27
C LYS A 70 -12.28 15.56 3.21
N TRP A 71 -11.73 14.66 4.05
CA TRP A 71 -10.30 14.35 4.16
C TRP A 71 -9.44 15.51 4.67
N ILE A 72 -10.03 16.49 5.36
CA ILE A 72 -9.31 17.69 5.83
C ILE A 72 -8.55 17.42 7.11
N ILE A 73 -9.20 16.80 8.08
CA ILE A 73 -8.64 16.53 9.41
C ILE A 73 -8.26 15.05 9.50
N PRO A 74 -6.97 14.70 9.39
CA PRO A 74 -6.54 13.32 9.55
C PRO A 74 -6.49 12.92 11.04
N HIS A 75 -6.65 11.65 11.32
CA HIS A 75 -6.01 11.04 12.48
C HIS A 75 -4.53 10.85 12.12
N PHE A 76 -3.65 11.64 12.69
CA PHE A 76 -2.28 11.86 12.20
C PHE A 76 -1.35 10.62 12.20
N GLU A 77 -1.84 9.47 12.62
CA GLU A 77 -1.14 8.18 12.54
C GLU A 77 -0.82 7.81 11.09
N LYS A 78 0.43 7.49 10.78
CA LYS A 78 0.84 7.00 9.47
C LYS A 78 1.19 5.53 9.55
N MET A 79 0.40 4.68 8.88
CA MET A 79 0.60 3.24 8.85
C MET A 79 1.35 2.83 7.58
N LEU A 80 2.25 1.87 7.70
CA LEU A 80 2.95 1.30 6.54
C LEU A 80 1.96 0.67 5.55
N TYR A 81 1.01 -0.14 6.03
CA TYR A 81 0.09 -0.89 5.17
C TYR A 81 -0.86 0.00 4.34
N ASP A 82 -1.30 1.15 4.85
CA ASP A 82 -2.12 2.09 4.07
C ASP A 82 -1.30 2.71 2.94
N ASN A 83 -0.06 3.07 3.24
CA ASN A 83 0.81 3.73 2.29
C ASN A 83 1.36 2.77 1.23
N ILE A 84 1.54 1.48 1.52
CA ILE A 84 1.85 0.47 0.50
C ILE A 84 0.75 0.42 -0.56
N GLN A 85 -0.51 0.35 -0.12
CA GLN A 85 -1.66 0.30 -1.03
C GLN A 85 -1.86 1.61 -1.78
N PHE A 86 -1.60 2.74 -1.13
CA PHE A 86 -1.61 4.05 -1.78
C PHE A 86 -0.56 4.15 -2.89
N ILE A 87 0.69 3.72 -2.64
CA ILE A 87 1.76 3.65 -3.65
C ILE A 87 1.35 2.74 -4.81
N ASP A 88 0.81 1.54 -4.53
CA ASP A 88 0.40 0.58 -5.55
C ASP A 88 -0.71 1.15 -6.45
N LEU A 89 -1.74 1.77 -5.86
CA LEU A 89 -2.85 2.35 -6.60
C LEU A 89 -2.39 3.59 -7.41
N LEU A 90 -1.56 4.47 -6.83
CA LEU A 90 -0.97 5.61 -7.55
C LEU A 90 -0.11 5.17 -8.73
N THR A 91 0.70 4.11 -8.55
CA THR A 91 1.54 3.56 -9.62
C THR A 91 0.70 3.12 -10.80
N LYS A 92 -0.34 2.32 -10.57
CA LYS A 92 -1.28 1.83 -11.58
C LYS A 92 -2.02 2.98 -12.26
N PHE A 93 -2.47 3.96 -11.48
CA PHE A 93 -3.20 5.12 -11.97
C PHE A 93 -2.31 6.02 -12.84
N TYR A 94 -1.09 6.33 -12.39
CA TYR A 94 -0.09 7.07 -13.19
C TYR A 94 0.27 6.33 -14.47
N GLN A 95 0.50 5.01 -14.40
CA GLN A 95 0.82 4.21 -15.59
C GLN A 95 -0.25 4.35 -16.68
N ASN A 96 -1.52 4.45 -16.31
CA ASN A 96 -2.63 4.58 -17.24
C ASN A 96 -2.87 6.02 -17.71
N THR A 97 -2.74 7.01 -16.81
CA THR A 97 -3.12 8.41 -17.09
C THR A 97 -1.95 9.27 -17.54
N LYS A 98 -0.71 8.89 -17.18
CA LYS A 98 0.52 9.67 -17.38
C LYS A 98 0.45 11.09 -16.78
N ASN A 99 -0.37 11.28 -15.76
CA ASN A 99 -0.54 12.58 -15.10
C ASN A 99 0.60 12.81 -14.09
N ASP A 100 1.45 13.78 -14.35
CA ASP A 100 2.62 14.10 -13.53
C ASP A 100 2.30 14.57 -12.10
N TYR A 101 1.09 15.09 -11.85
CA TYR A 101 0.66 15.40 -10.49
C TYR A 101 0.71 14.15 -9.60
N PHE A 102 0.13 13.03 -10.06
CA PHE A 102 0.14 11.77 -9.31
C PHE A 102 1.53 11.15 -9.25
N LYS A 103 2.35 11.30 -10.31
CA LYS A 103 3.75 10.89 -10.29
C LYS A 103 4.54 11.58 -9.18
N ASN A 104 4.38 12.89 -9.05
CA ASN A 104 5.08 13.68 -8.03
C ASN A 104 4.65 13.26 -6.61
N LYS A 105 3.35 13.03 -6.38
CA LYS A 105 2.85 12.52 -5.10
C LYS A 105 3.36 11.11 -4.80
N LEU A 106 3.41 10.24 -5.81
CA LEU A 106 3.98 8.89 -5.72
C LEU A 106 5.46 8.95 -5.32
N LEU A 107 6.28 9.71 -6.03
CA LEU A 107 7.71 9.84 -5.75
C LEU A 107 7.98 10.45 -4.37
N GLN A 108 7.23 11.49 -3.99
CA GLN A 108 7.33 12.11 -2.67
C GLN A 108 6.98 11.09 -1.56
N THR A 109 5.93 10.28 -1.74
CA THR A 109 5.54 9.24 -0.79
C THR A 109 6.62 8.17 -0.66
N ILE A 110 7.16 7.66 -1.78
CA ILE A 110 8.24 6.68 -1.77
C ILE A 110 9.48 7.24 -1.06
N GLN A 111 9.86 8.48 -1.37
CA GLN A 111 11.00 9.13 -0.74
C GLN A 111 10.81 9.26 0.78
N TYR A 112 9.60 9.64 1.22
CA TYR A 112 9.28 9.71 2.64
C TYR A 112 9.48 8.36 3.33
N PHE A 113 8.93 7.27 2.78
CA PHE A 113 9.07 5.95 3.40
C PHE A 113 10.51 5.44 3.40
N ASN A 114 11.26 5.68 2.34
CA ASN A 114 12.67 5.29 2.28
C ASN A 114 13.55 6.04 3.28
N ASN A 115 13.20 7.29 3.62
CA ASN A 115 13.99 8.13 4.51
C ASN A 115 13.56 8.02 5.99
N GLU A 116 12.26 7.84 6.24
CA GLU A 116 11.69 8.02 7.58
C GLU A 116 11.16 6.72 8.20
N PHE A 117 10.80 5.73 7.37
CA PHE A 117 10.23 4.46 7.86
C PHE A 117 11.25 3.32 7.94
N LYS A 118 12.47 3.51 7.51
CA LYS A 118 13.51 2.48 7.69
C LYS A 118 14.06 2.52 9.11
N ASN A 119 14.11 1.35 9.72
CA ASN A 119 14.76 1.17 11.03
C ASN A 119 16.27 0.91 10.87
N LYS A 120 16.96 0.70 11.98
CA LYS A 120 18.41 0.43 12.01
C LYS A 120 18.85 -0.84 11.26
N GLU A 121 17.90 -1.70 10.94
CA GLU A 121 18.14 -2.95 10.19
C GLU A 121 17.84 -2.77 8.69
N GLU A 122 17.62 -1.55 8.22
CA GLU A 122 17.26 -1.19 6.84
C GLU A 122 15.93 -1.81 6.35
N LEU A 123 15.07 -2.28 7.26
CA LEU A 123 13.72 -2.73 6.98
C LEU A 123 12.70 -1.66 7.37
N TYR A 124 11.51 -1.74 6.81
CA TYR A 124 10.44 -0.80 7.12
C TYR A 124 9.79 -1.13 8.46
N GLY A 125 9.69 -0.13 9.33
CA GLY A 125 8.89 -0.18 10.56
C GLY A 125 7.39 -0.09 10.26
N SER A 126 6.58 -0.24 11.30
CA SER A 126 5.13 -0.43 11.16
C SER A 126 4.34 0.87 11.07
N ALA A 127 4.67 1.88 11.91
CA ALA A 127 3.86 3.09 12.04
C ALA A 127 4.59 4.27 12.70
N TYR A 128 4.11 5.47 12.41
CA TYR A 128 4.27 6.63 13.28
C TYR A 128 2.96 6.92 14.02
N ASP A 129 3.06 7.21 15.31
CA ASP A 129 1.94 7.59 16.16
C ASP A 129 1.30 8.92 15.66
N ALA A 130 0.06 9.17 16.05
CA ALA A 130 -0.62 10.44 15.84
C ALA A 130 -0.08 11.56 16.72
N ASP A 131 0.38 11.21 17.93
CA ASP A 131 0.73 12.15 18.98
C ASP A 131 2.23 12.49 18.97
N SER A 132 2.51 13.75 19.18
CA SER A 132 3.83 14.24 19.55
C SER A 132 3.71 15.01 20.87
N GLU A 133 4.53 14.65 21.88
CA GLU A 133 4.48 15.23 23.22
C GLU A 133 3.08 15.17 23.87
N GLY A 134 2.33 14.09 23.58
CA GLY A 134 0.97 13.86 24.12
C GLY A 134 -0.12 14.75 23.49
N VAL A 135 0.14 15.36 22.33
CA VAL A 135 -0.82 16.18 21.60
C VAL A 135 -0.93 15.69 20.17
N GLU A 136 -2.15 15.33 19.75
CA GLU A 136 -2.42 14.84 18.40
C GLU A 136 -2.11 15.91 17.34
N GLY A 137 -1.38 15.53 16.31
CA GLY A 137 -1.06 16.38 15.16
C GLY A 137 -0.03 17.48 15.42
N LYS A 138 0.46 17.67 16.66
CA LYS A 138 1.39 18.76 17.03
C LYS A 138 2.61 18.86 16.12
N TYR A 139 3.15 17.75 15.67
CA TYR A 139 4.27 17.71 14.75
C TYR A 139 3.92 18.30 13.37
N TYR A 140 2.69 18.11 12.89
CA TYR A 140 2.28 18.37 11.52
C TYR A 140 1.67 19.75 11.29
N VAL A 141 0.97 20.28 12.29
CA VAL A 141 0.16 21.51 12.14
C VAL A 141 0.96 22.80 12.34
N TRP A 142 0.42 23.92 11.85
CA TRP A 142 1.06 25.22 11.87
C TRP A 142 0.09 26.30 12.33
N SER A 143 0.48 27.13 13.32
CA SER A 143 -0.28 28.35 13.57
C SER A 143 -0.04 29.37 12.44
N TYR A 144 -1.06 30.18 12.12
CA TYR A 144 -0.89 31.22 11.11
C TYR A 144 0.21 32.22 11.47
N THR A 145 0.30 32.59 12.75
CA THR A 145 1.34 33.48 13.25
C THR A 145 2.75 32.90 13.03
N GLU A 146 2.93 31.61 13.28
CA GLU A 146 4.19 30.91 13.00
C GLU A 146 4.54 30.98 11.51
N LEU A 147 3.60 30.60 10.62
CA LEU A 147 3.80 30.68 9.18
C LEU A 147 4.17 32.10 8.71
N LYS A 148 3.47 33.12 9.22
CA LYS A 148 3.71 34.51 8.87
C LYS A 148 5.12 34.98 9.32
N ASN A 149 5.53 34.62 10.51
CA ASN A 149 6.87 34.95 11.03
C ASN A 149 7.98 34.27 10.23
N LEU A 150 7.78 33.01 9.83
CA LEU A 150 8.75 32.23 9.08
C LEU A 150 8.87 32.65 7.62
N LEU A 151 7.74 32.92 6.98
CA LEU A 151 7.69 33.17 5.53
C LEU A 151 7.69 34.66 5.17
N LYS A 152 7.27 35.53 6.06
CA LYS A 152 7.12 36.97 5.79
C LYS A 152 6.28 37.23 4.54
N ASP A 153 6.81 37.89 3.53
CA ASP A 153 6.08 38.19 2.28
C ASP A 153 5.79 36.93 1.45
N ASP A 154 6.58 35.87 1.60
CA ASP A 154 6.39 34.61 0.89
C ASP A 154 5.14 33.85 1.35
N ILE A 155 4.52 34.23 2.49
CA ILE A 155 3.26 33.62 2.96
C ILE A 155 2.17 33.71 1.90
N LYS A 156 2.16 34.75 1.07
CA LYS A 156 1.18 34.93 -0.01
C LYS A 156 1.20 33.77 -1.02
N TYR A 157 2.38 33.20 -1.31
CA TYR A 157 2.48 32.02 -2.17
C TYR A 157 1.83 30.79 -1.53
N LEU A 158 2.01 30.63 -0.21
CA LEU A 158 1.35 29.56 0.54
C LEU A 158 -0.16 29.77 0.58
N GLU A 159 -0.64 30.97 0.85
CA GLU A 159 -2.07 31.35 0.85
C GLU A 159 -2.75 31.16 -0.50
N ASN A 160 -2.05 31.41 -1.59
CA ASN A 160 -2.58 31.21 -2.94
C ASN A 160 -2.85 29.72 -3.25
N ASN A 161 -2.01 28.84 -2.75
CA ASN A 161 -2.00 27.43 -3.12
C ASN A 161 -2.61 26.53 -2.05
N TYR A 162 -2.64 26.96 -0.77
CA TYR A 162 -3.18 26.18 0.36
C TYR A 162 -4.28 26.91 1.10
N GLU A 163 -5.23 26.14 1.64
CA GLU A 163 -6.27 26.63 2.54
C GLU A 163 -5.64 26.86 3.92
N ILE A 164 -5.17 28.09 4.17
CA ILE A 164 -4.66 28.53 5.47
C ILE A 164 -5.33 29.82 5.89
N SER A 165 -5.55 30.01 7.18
CA SER A 165 -6.19 31.21 7.75
C SER A 165 -5.72 31.48 9.17
N GLU A 166 -6.03 32.69 9.69
CA GLU A 166 -5.74 33.06 11.08
C GLU A 166 -6.48 32.18 12.09
N SER A 167 -7.71 31.77 11.78
CA SER A 167 -8.51 30.87 12.63
C SER A 167 -8.07 29.40 12.55
N GLY A 168 -7.34 29.03 11.49
CA GLY A 168 -6.97 27.66 11.22
C GLY A 168 -8.15 26.78 10.74
N ASN A 169 -7.83 25.55 10.39
CA ASN A 169 -8.81 24.51 10.03
C ASN A 169 -8.79 23.31 11.00
N PHE A 170 -7.92 23.35 12.02
CA PHE A 170 -7.82 22.34 13.07
C PHE A 170 -7.33 22.99 14.38
N GLU A 171 -8.20 23.14 15.39
CA GLU A 171 -7.88 23.63 16.75
C GLU A 171 -7.05 24.93 16.77
N GLY A 172 -7.39 25.90 15.92
CA GLY A 172 -6.65 27.16 15.80
C GLY A 172 -5.34 27.07 15.00
N ASN A 173 -5.01 25.91 14.49
CA ASN A 173 -3.86 25.64 13.63
C ASN A 173 -4.29 25.29 12.20
N ASN A 174 -3.33 25.26 11.29
CA ASN A 174 -3.53 24.95 9.89
C ASN A 174 -2.91 23.61 9.53
N ILE A 175 -3.72 22.70 8.99
CA ILE A 175 -3.33 21.58 8.18
C ILE A 175 -3.26 22.10 6.75
N LEU A 176 -2.19 21.73 6.00
CA LEU A 176 -2.04 22.17 4.62
C LEU A 176 -2.96 21.39 3.70
N VAL A 177 -3.90 22.08 3.05
CA VAL A 177 -4.87 21.53 2.09
C VAL A 177 -4.71 22.27 0.77
N GLU A 178 -4.40 21.57 -0.32
CA GLU A 178 -4.26 22.22 -1.64
C GLU A 178 -5.59 22.76 -2.14
N LYS A 179 -5.61 24.00 -2.61
CA LYS A 179 -6.80 24.66 -3.15
C LYS A 179 -7.12 24.21 -4.56
N ASN A 180 -6.10 24.18 -5.42
CA ASN A 180 -6.18 23.85 -6.83
C ASN A 180 -4.88 23.15 -7.27
N LEU A 181 -4.90 22.59 -8.48
CA LEU A 181 -3.65 22.14 -9.14
C LEU A 181 -2.69 23.33 -9.28
N ILE A 182 -1.49 23.18 -8.77
CA ILE A 182 -0.48 24.25 -8.73
C ILE A 182 0.01 24.52 -10.14
N PRO A 183 -0.04 25.77 -10.64
CA PRO A 183 0.50 26.14 -11.94
C PRO A 183 2.00 25.89 -12.03
N ASP A 184 2.48 25.45 -13.19
CA ASP A 184 3.91 25.09 -13.39
C ASP A 184 4.87 26.24 -13.07
N GLY A 185 4.48 27.49 -13.32
CA GLY A 185 5.31 28.67 -13.05
C GLY A 185 5.54 28.98 -11.55
N GLU A 186 4.70 28.47 -10.66
CA GLU A 186 4.81 28.70 -9.20
C GLU A 186 5.48 27.54 -8.45
N LYS A 187 5.68 26.39 -9.10
CA LYS A 187 6.23 25.18 -8.46
C LYS A 187 7.58 25.41 -7.77
N ASN A 188 8.52 26.07 -8.42
CA ASN A 188 9.86 26.29 -7.87
C ASN A 188 9.83 27.13 -6.58
N SER A 189 9.05 28.20 -6.53
CA SER A 189 8.90 29.06 -5.34
C SER A 189 8.21 28.31 -4.22
N LEU A 190 7.18 27.52 -4.54
CA LEU A 190 6.45 26.74 -3.58
C LEU A 190 7.29 25.59 -3.01
N ASP A 191 8.11 24.93 -3.83
CA ASP A 191 9.02 23.88 -3.37
C ASP A 191 10.09 24.44 -2.41
N GLN A 192 10.59 25.65 -2.63
CA GLN A 192 11.49 26.33 -1.69
C GLN A 192 10.80 26.61 -0.34
N ILE A 193 9.55 27.08 -0.37
CA ILE A 193 8.74 27.29 0.82
C ILE A 193 8.48 25.98 1.57
N LYS A 194 8.07 24.94 0.86
CA LYS A 194 7.85 23.60 1.45
C LYS A 194 9.13 23.06 2.10
N ASN A 195 10.24 23.14 1.42
CA ASN A 195 11.54 22.71 1.96
C ASN A 195 11.94 23.49 3.21
N LYS A 196 11.71 24.82 3.23
CA LYS A 196 11.95 25.66 4.42
C LYS A 196 11.09 25.21 5.59
N LEU A 197 9.78 25.01 5.38
CA LEU A 197 8.85 24.54 6.40
C LEU A 197 9.23 23.14 6.89
N LEU A 198 9.56 22.22 5.98
CA LEU A 198 9.98 20.87 6.32
C LEU A 198 11.24 20.86 7.18
N ASN A 199 12.24 21.65 6.84
CA ASN A 199 13.47 21.78 7.62
C ASN A 199 13.22 22.31 9.04
N ILE A 200 12.22 23.16 9.22
CA ILE A 200 11.81 23.66 10.54
C ILE A 200 11.03 22.58 11.28
N ARG A 201 10.06 21.91 10.62
CA ARG A 201 9.28 20.83 11.21
C ARG A 201 10.15 19.69 11.72
N ARG A 202 11.19 19.32 10.97
CA ARG A 202 12.14 18.25 11.36
C ARG A 202 12.93 18.54 12.64
N LYS A 203 12.91 19.80 13.14
CA LYS A 203 13.48 20.17 14.44
C LYS A 203 12.51 19.99 15.60
N ARG A 204 11.22 19.79 15.32
CA ARG A 204 10.21 19.45 16.33
C ARG A 204 10.40 18.01 16.81
N ILE A 205 9.88 17.70 17.99
CA ILE A 205 9.85 16.33 18.50
C ILE A 205 8.91 15.52 17.61
N LYS A 206 9.45 14.46 16.98
CA LYS A 206 8.65 13.57 16.12
C LYS A 206 7.69 12.71 16.96
N PRO A 207 6.58 12.28 16.38
CA PRO A 207 5.76 11.21 16.96
C PRO A 207 6.56 9.94 17.20
N PHE A 208 6.07 9.08 18.09
CA PHE A 208 6.72 7.79 18.34
C PHE A 208 6.72 6.94 17.07
N PHE A 209 7.88 6.36 16.77
CA PHE A 209 8.05 5.44 15.65
C PHE A 209 8.03 4.02 16.15
N ASP A 210 7.03 3.23 15.74
CA ASP A 210 7.02 1.79 15.91
C ASP A 210 7.93 1.16 14.86
N ASP A 211 9.18 0.93 15.23
CA ASP A 211 10.24 0.44 14.36
C ASP A 211 10.21 -1.08 14.12
N LYS A 212 9.18 -1.78 14.65
CA LYS A 212 9.02 -3.23 14.45
C LYS A 212 8.82 -3.57 12.98
N SER A 213 9.64 -4.50 12.49
CA SER A 213 9.60 -4.96 11.09
C SER A 213 8.80 -6.25 10.98
N GLN A 214 7.61 -6.16 10.36
CA GLN A 214 6.75 -7.31 10.07
C GLN A 214 7.07 -7.87 8.68
N THR A 215 7.12 -9.19 8.57
CA THR A 215 7.49 -9.88 7.32
C THR A 215 6.50 -9.63 6.20
N ASP A 216 5.21 -9.74 6.46
CA ASP A 216 4.13 -9.50 5.50
C ASP A 216 4.20 -8.09 4.91
N LEU A 217 4.29 -7.06 5.78
CA LEU A 217 4.32 -5.67 5.36
C LEU A 217 5.62 -5.31 4.62
N ASN A 218 6.77 -5.80 5.08
CA ASN A 218 8.03 -5.60 4.37
C ASN A 218 8.03 -6.29 3.00
N ALA A 219 7.57 -7.53 2.93
CA ALA A 219 7.46 -8.25 1.67
C ALA A 219 6.48 -7.55 0.70
N TYR A 220 5.35 -7.05 1.20
CA TYR A 220 4.37 -6.31 0.39
C TYR A 220 4.95 -4.97 -0.09
N MET A 221 5.59 -4.18 0.79
CA MET A 221 6.23 -2.92 0.41
C MET A 221 7.28 -3.13 -0.68
N LEU A 222 8.19 -4.08 -0.48
CA LEU A 222 9.25 -4.37 -1.45
C LEU A 222 8.69 -4.88 -2.79
N GLN A 223 7.62 -5.67 -2.77
CA GLN A 223 6.94 -6.13 -3.97
C GLN A 223 6.31 -4.95 -4.75
N VAL A 224 5.68 -4.01 -4.05
CA VAL A 224 5.09 -2.81 -4.65
C VAL A 224 6.18 -1.89 -5.20
N LEU A 225 7.25 -1.63 -4.45
CA LEU A 225 8.37 -0.80 -4.90
C LEU A 225 9.07 -1.39 -6.13
N LEU A 226 9.26 -2.72 -6.17
CA LEU A 226 9.87 -3.39 -7.32
C LEU A 226 9.01 -3.24 -8.59
N LYS A 227 7.69 -3.37 -8.47
CA LYS A 227 6.78 -3.08 -9.59
C LYS A 227 6.76 -1.61 -9.98
N THR A 228 6.78 -0.72 -9.00
CA THR A 228 6.79 0.73 -9.23
C THR A 228 8.06 1.14 -9.97
N SER A 229 9.23 0.61 -9.61
CA SER A 229 10.49 0.91 -10.28
C SER A 229 10.46 0.55 -11.77
N VAL A 230 9.88 -0.61 -12.12
CA VAL A 230 9.69 -1.02 -13.52
C VAL A 230 8.71 -0.10 -14.23
N ASN A 231 7.59 0.27 -13.61
CA ASN A 231 6.58 1.15 -14.21
C ASN A 231 7.08 2.59 -14.43
N LEU A 232 8.03 3.05 -13.62
CA LEU A 232 8.65 4.37 -13.73
C LEU A 232 9.92 4.39 -14.57
N ASP A 233 10.45 3.21 -14.97
CA ASP A 233 11.77 3.04 -15.57
C ASP A 233 12.89 3.62 -14.66
N ASP A 234 12.78 3.35 -13.34
CA ASP A 234 13.66 3.88 -12.30
C ASP A 234 14.60 2.78 -11.79
N GLU A 235 15.81 2.72 -12.39
CA GLU A 235 16.82 1.72 -12.04
C GLU A 235 17.46 1.96 -10.66
N ASP A 236 17.48 3.20 -10.15
CA ASP A 236 17.99 3.50 -8.79
C ASP A 236 17.03 2.94 -7.73
N LEU A 237 15.72 3.20 -7.88
CA LEU A 237 14.70 2.63 -7.00
C LEU A 237 14.71 1.10 -7.07
N LYS A 238 14.88 0.52 -8.25
CA LYS A 238 14.97 -0.92 -8.45
C LYS A 238 16.16 -1.53 -7.72
N SER A 239 17.35 -0.95 -7.89
CA SER A 239 18.58 -1.42 -7.23
C SER A 239 18.46 -1.37 -5.71
N LYS A 240 18.05 -0.24 -5.14
CA LYS A 240 17.84 -0.07 -3.70
C LYS A 240 16.79 -1.04 -3.14
N THR A 241 15.73 -1.30 -3.91
CA THR A 241 14.70 -2.26 -3.52
C THR A 241 15.28 -3.68 -3.48
N ILE A 242 16.08 -4.08 -4.47
CA ILE A 242 16.73 -5.39 -4.51
C ILE A 242 17.70 -5.55 -3.33
N GLU A 243 18.49 -4.54 -2.99
CA GLU A 243 19.37 -4.57 -1.81
C GLU A 243 18.57 -4.83 -0.52
N THR A 244 17.43 -4.16 -0.36
CA THR A 244 16.57 -4.40 0.82
C THR A 244 15.93 -5.80 0.79
N ILE A 245 15.57 -6.33 -0.41
CA ILE A 245 15.11 -7.72 -0.56
C ILE A 245 16.19 -8.72 -0.11
N GLU A 246 17.45 -8.46 -0.41
CA GLU A 246 18.55 -9.31 0.05
C GLU A 246 18.71 -9.31 1.57
N ILE A 247 18.51 -8.15 2.22
CA ILE A 247 18.50 -8.05 3.69
C ILE A 247 17.36 -8.90 4.26
N LEU A 248 16.14 -8.73 3.75
CA LEU A 248 14.98 -9.52 4.15
C LEU A 248 15.24 -11.03 3.94
N ASN A 249 15.78 -11.41 2.79
CA ASN A 249 16.12 -12.80 2.46
C ASN A 249 17.13 -13.42 3.44
N LYS A 250 18.13 -12.66 3.87
CA LYS A 250 19.11 -13.12 4.86
C LYS A 250 18.46 -13.38 6.23
N LYS A 251 17.53 -12.51 6.62
CA LYS A 251 16.82 -12.66 7.91
C LYS A 251 15.84 -13.85 7.91
N LEU A 252 15.22 -14.16 6.78
CA LEU A 252 14.25 -15.25 6.62
C LEU A 252 14.85 -16.57 6.13
N HIS A 253 16.17 -16.66 6.06
CA HIS A 253 16.83 -17.79 5.41
C HIS A 253 16.58 -19.14 6.12
N GLN A 254 16.43 -19.14 7.44
CA GLN A 254 16.21 -20.37 8.24
C GLN A 254 14.71 -20.64 8.47
N LYS A 255 13.94 -19.61 8.75
CA LYS A 255 12.52 -19.70 9.08
C LYS A 255 11.83 -18.38 8.76
N ILE A 256 10.61 -18.45 8.26
CA ILE A 256 9.74 -17.29 8.15
C ILE A 256 9.26 -16.97 9.57
N ILE A 257 9.41 -15.71 10.00
CA ILE A 257 8.98 -15.18 11.28
C ILE A 257 8.13 -13.94 11.03
N HIS A 258 7.18 -13.65 11.90
CA HIS A 258 6.31 -12.48 11.73
C HIS A 258 7.03 -11.18 12.05
N CYS A 259 7.72 -11.12 13.18
CA CYS A 259 8.38 -9.92 13.67
C CYS A 259 9.81 -10.23 14.12
N TYR A 260 10.79 -9.41 13.69
CA TYR A 260 12.21 -9.64 14.00
C TYR A 260 12.57 -9.27 15.41
N GLU A 261 11.94 -8.24 15.92
CA GLU A 261 12.16 -7.68 17.25
C GLU A 261 11.51 -8.56 18.35
N ASN A 262 10.50 -9.35 17.95
CA ASN A 262 9.84 -10.30 18.85
C ASN A 262 9.59 -11.65 18.16
N LYS A 263 10.52 -12.58 18.31
CA LYS A 263 10.48 -13.92 17.70
C LYS A 263 9.49 -14.89 18.35
N GLU A 264 8.87 -14.53 19.45
CA GLU A 264 7.85 -15.32 20.13
C GLU A 264 6.48 -15.19 19.46
N ILE A 265 6.28 -14.13 18.65
CA ILE A 265 5.06 -13.95 17.86
C ILE A 265 4.97 -15.05 16.81
N GLU A 266 3.83 -15.73 16.77
CA GLU A 266 3.55 -16.75 15.77
C GLU A 266 3.53 -16.15 14.36
N THR A 267 3.84 -16.97 13.38
CA THR A 267 3.80 -16.62 11.97
C THR A 267 2.38 -16.77 11.44
N PHE A 268 1.96 -15.86 10.59
CA PHE A 268 0.64 -15.83 9.98
C PHE A 268 0.69 -16.21 8.49
N LEU A 269 -0.47 -16.54 7.94
CA LEU A 269 -0.64 -16.82 6.51
C LEU A 269 -0.06 -15.70 5.64
N GLU A 270 -0.29 -14.45 6.02
CA GLU A 270 0.14 -13.25 5.30
C GLU A 270 1.67 -13.19 5.17
N ASP A 271 2.43 -13.59 6.19
CA ASP A 271 3.89 -13.63 6.14
C ASP A 271 4.41 -14.53 5.01
N TYR A 272 3.77 -15.67 4.82
CA TYR A 272 4.14 -16.63 3.78
C TYR A 272 3.72 -16.16 2.40
N VAL A 273 2.46 -15.77 2.23
CA VAL A 273 1.94 -15.45 0.89
C VAL A 273 2.52 -14.13 0.35
N TYR A 274 2.72 -13.11 1.18
CA TYR A 274 3.35 -11.88 0.70
C TYR A 274 4.84 -12.07 0.39
N TYR A 275 5.52 -12.91 1.18
CA TYR A 275 6.91 -13.24 0.86
C TYR A 275 7.02 -14.09 -0.43
N ALA A 276 6.12 -15.04 -0.66
CA ALA A 276 6.04 -15.77 -1.93
C ALA A 276 5.72 -14.82 -3.11
N LEU A 277 4.81 -13.85 -2.91
CA LEU A 277 4.47 -12.84 -3.91
C LEU A 277 5.66 -11.95 -4.27
N LEU A 278 6.45 -11.55 -3.27
CA LEU A 278 7.70 -10.82 -3.50
C LEU A 278 8.67 -11.64 -4.33
N MET A 279 8.86 -12.92 -3.99
CA MET A 279 9.79 -13.80 -4.70
C MET A 279 9.39 -14.05 -6.15
N ILE A 280 8.10 -14.28 -6.43
CA ILE A 280 7.64 -14.45 -7.82
C ILE A 280 7.74 -13.14 -8.60
N THR A 281 7.52 -11.98 -7.95
CA THR A 281 7.70 -10.67 -8.58
C THR A 281 9.19 -10.42 -8.91
N LEU A 282 10.10 -10.81 -8.03
CA LEU A 282 11.55 -10.71 -8.28
C LEU A 282 11.96 -11.57 -9.49
N TYR A 283 11.38 -12.77 -9.63
CA TYR A 283 11.56 -13.59 -10.83
C TYR A 283 11.02 -12.92 -12.08
N GLU A 284 9.81 -12.35 -12.02
CA GLU A 284 9.19 -11.65 -13.16
C GLU A 284 10.02 -10.45 -13.64
N VAL A 285 10.69 -9.75 -12.73
CA VAL A 285 11.49 -8.54 -13.05
C VAL A 285 12.90 -8.88 -13.50
N ASN A 286 13.56 -9.87 -12.90
CA ASN A 286 14.97 -10.13 -13.10
C ASN A 286 15.29 -11.52 -13.69
N ALA A 287 14.28 -12.36 -13.95
CA ALA A 287 14.42 -13.76 -14.34
C ALA A 287 15.24 -14.59 -13.33
N ASP A 288 15.19 -14.23 -12.04
CA ASP A 288 15.93 -14.94 -10.97
C ASP A 288 15.26 -16.28 -10.66
N LYS A 289 15.83 -17.37 -11.19
CA LYS A 289 15.33 -18.74 -10.97
C LYS A 289 15.32 -19.15 -9.50
N LYS A 290 16.26 -18.67 -8.68
CA LYS A 290 16.29 -18.98 -7.25
C LYS A 290 15.09 -18.34 -6.53
N ALA A 291 14.68 -17.14 -6.94
CA ALA A 291 13.49 -16.51 -6.43
C ALA A 291 12.23 -17.30 -6.80
N LEU A 292 12.13 -17.82 -8.04
CA LEU A 292 11.02 -18.69 -8.44
C LEU A 292 10.99 -19.99 -7.60
N GLU A 293 12.12 -20.68 -7.46
CA GLU A 293 12.21 -21.91 -6.65
C GLU A 293 11.83 -21.64 -5.19
N LYS A 294 12.22 -20.48 -4.65
CA LYS A 294 11.87 -20.05 -3.29
C LYS A 294 10.39 -19.79 -3.16
N SER A 295 9.75 -19.10 -4.13
CA SER A 295 8.31 -18.89 -4.15
C SER A 295 7.55 -20.23 -4.17
N ILE A 296 7.95 -21.17 -5.03
CA ILE A 296 7.36 -22.51 -5.10
C ILE A 296 7.44 -23.23 -3.74
N LYS A 297 8.62 -23.21 -3.10
CA LYS A 297 8.81 -23.82 -1.79
C LYS A 297 7.88 -23.21 -0.75
N ILE A 298 7.85 -21.88 -0.64
CA ILE A 298 6.99 -21.17 0.33
C ILE A 298 5.52 -21.50 0.11
N MET A 299 5.07 -21.54 -1.14
CA MET A 299 3.67 -21.85 -1.47
C MET A 299 3.28 -23.31 -1.13
N ASN A 300 4.22 -24.25 -1.23
CA ASN A 300 4.01 -25.61 -0.75
C ASN A 300 3.96 -25.67 0.77
N ASP A 301 4.91 -25.01 1.46
CA ASP A 301 4.92 -24.90 2.93
C ASP A 301 3.62 -24.25 3.44
N THR A 302 3.12 -23.22 2.72
CA THR A 302 1.83 -22.55 3.05
C THR A 302 0.67 -23.53 2.99
N TRP A 303 0.61 -24.36 1.95
CA TRP A 303 -0.45 -25.36 1.81
C TRP A 303 -0.45 -26.36 2.96
N GLU A 304 0.71 -26.84 3.36
CA GLU A 304 0.85 -27.82 4.45
C GLU A 304 0.53 -27.23 5.84
N LEU A 305 0.89 -25.95 6.06
CA LEU A 305 0.81 -25.34 7.38
C LEU A 305 -0.54 -24.68 7.68
N PHE A 306 -1.21 -24.13 6.68
CA PHE A 306 -2.38 -23.26 6.88
C PHE A 306 -3.67 -23.78 6.21
N PHE A 307 -3.60 -24.77 5.29
CA PHE A 307 -4.78 -25.23 4.58
C PHE A 307 -5.64 -26.13 5.45
N ASN A 308 -6.88 -25.70 5.71
CA ASN A 308 -7.86 -26.49 6.45
C ASN A 308 -8.65 -27.38 5.49
N LYS A 309 -8.57 -28.70 5.71
CA LYS A 309 -9.22 -29.72 4.84
C LYS A 309 -10.75 -29.72 4.94
N GLU A 310 -11.31 -29.25 6.06
CA GLU A 310 -12.77 -29.19 6.27
C GLU A 310 -13.38 -28.00 5.54
N THR A 311 -12.84 -26.81 5.76
CA THR A 311 -13.31 -25.58 5.12
C THR A 311 -12.80 -25.43 3.70
N ARG A 312 -11.71 -26.12 3.34
CA ARG A 312 -10.95 -26.00 2.09
C ARG A 312 -10.45 -24.58 1.79
N LEU A 313 -10.12 -23.85 2.85
CA LEU A 313 -9.59 -22.50 2.84
C LEU A 313 -8.41 -22.43 3.80
N PHE A 314 -7.58 -21.38 3.66
CA PHE A 314 -6.47 -21.15 4.59
C PHE A 314 -6.96 -20.46 5.84
N GLN A 315 -6.49 -20.94 6.98
CA GLN A 315 -6.62 -20.27 8.28
C GLN A 315 -5.51 -19.24 8.43
N LYS A 316 -5.73 -18.23 9.27
CA LYS A 316 -4.74 -17.19 9.55
C LYS A 316 -3.52 -17.74 10.27
N ASN A 317 -3.72 -18.62 11.24
CA ASN A 317 -2.68 -19.21 12.08
C ASN A 317 -2.29 -20.60 11.59
N ILE A 318 -1.07 -21.05 11.91
CA ILE A 318 -0.61 -22.41 11.66
C ILE A 318 -1.55 -23.39 12.37
N ILE A 319 -1.98 -24.42 11.63
CA ILE A 319 -2.84 -25.47 12.17
C ILE A 319 -2.02 -26.30 13.16
N LYS A 320 -2.36 -26.21 14.43
CA LYS A 320 -1.83 -27.06 15.51
C LYS A 320 -2.96 -27.96 15.98
N ASP A 321 -2.68 -29.25 16.13
CA ASP A 321 -3.63 -30.17 16.75
C ASP A 321 -3.86 -29.72 18.22
N ASN A 322 -5.10 -29.37 18.56
CA ASN A 322 -5.67 -29.20 19.92
C ASN A 322 -5.59 -27.87 20.66
N ASP A 323 -5.13 -26.74 20.08
CA ASP A 323 -4.96 -25.52 20.90
C ASP A 323 -6.12 -24.50 20.85
N LEU A 324 -7.02 -24.56 19.88
CA LEU A 324 -8.11 -23.59 19.75
C LEU A 324 -9.47 -24.29 19.55
N PHE A 325 -10.46 -23.84 20.33
CA PHE A 325 -11.86 -24.28 20.17
C PHE A 325 -12.43 -23.96 18.77
N ALA A 326 -11.94 -22.91 18.13
CA ALA A 326 -12.23 -22.57 16.75
C ALA A 326 -11.03 -21.84 16.14
N SER A 327 -10.58 -22.27 14.98
CA SER A 327 -9.58 -21.55 14.18
C SER A 327 -10.25 -20.44 13.38
N PRO A 328 -9.89 -19.17 13.55
CA PRO A 328 -10.51 -18.07 12.85
C PRO A 328 -10.24 -18.20 11.34
N LEU A 329 -11.31 -18.23 10.57
CA LEU A 329 -11.28 -18.14 9.12
C LEU A 329 -11.48 -16.65 8.76
N ASP A 330 -10.38 -15.96 8.51
CA ASP A 330 -10.44 -14.56 8.08
C ASP A 330 -10.44 -14.51 6.54
N LEU A 331 -11.56 -14.11 5.96
CA LEU A 331 -11.75 -14.03 4.51
C LEU A 331 -11.91 -12.58 4.03
N ASN A 332 -11.95 -11.65 4.94
CA ASN A 332 -12.20 -10.25 4.63
C ASN A 332 -10.91 -9.52 4.26
N ASP A 333 -11.01 -8.62 3.30
CA ASP A 333 -10.01 -7.58 3.14
C ASP A 333 -10.09 -6.65 4.34
N SER A 334 -8.96 -6.44 5.01
CA SER A 334 -8.88 -5.58 6.19
C SER A 334 -7.81 -4.50 5.99
N ASN A 335 -6.71 -4.60 6.71
CA ASN A 335 -5.60 -3.66 6.57
C ASN A 335 -4.81 -3.88 5.27
N ILE A 336 -4.76 -5.13 4.79
CA ILE A 336 -4.14 -5.54 3.52
C ILE A 336 -5.04 -6.55 2.81
N PRO A 337 -4.87 -6.76 1.49
CA PRO A 337 -5.59 -7.80 0.77
C PRO A 337 -5.44 -9.18 1.41
N ASN A 338 -6.54 -9.91 1.48
CA ASN A 338 -6.63 -11.19 2.19
C ASN A 338 -5.65 -12.25 1.70
N GLY A 339 -5.00 -12.97 2.64
CA GLY A 339 -3.99 -13.98 2.35
C GLY A 339 -4.47 -15.11 1.42
N ASN A 340 -5.74 -15.52 1.53
CA ASN A 340 -6.33 -16.51 0.62
C ASN A 340 -6.39 -16.00 -0.84
N SER A 341 -6.74 -14.73 -1.05
CA SER A 341 -6.77 -14.12 -2.38
C SER A 341 -5.36 -14.00 -2.98
N VAL A 342 -4.38 -13.67 -2.14
CA VAL A 342 -2.97 -13.58 -2.55
C VAL A 342 -2.42 -14.96 -2.92
N TYR A 343 -2.72 -16.01 -2.13
CA TYR A 343 -2.34 -17.38 -2.47
C TYR A 343 -2.89 -17.79 -3.83
N LEU A 344 -4.18 -17.56 -4.08
CA LEU A 344 -4.83 -17.88 -5.35
C LEU A 344 -4.15 -17.15 -6.53
N LEU A 345 -3.80 -15.87 -6.36
CA LEU A 345 -3.08 -15.10 -7.37
C LEU A 345 -1.72 -15.70 -7.71
N ILE A 346 -0.92 -16.04 -6.68
CA ILE A 346 0.42 -16.61 -6.87
C ILE A 346 0.32 -18.00 -7.51
N SER A 347 -0.60 -18.82 -7.05
CA SER A 347 -0.83 -20.16 -7.58
C SER A 347 -1.20 -20.13 -9.08
N ASN A 348 -2.03 -19.15 -9.50
CA ASN A 348 -2.34 -18.94 -10.92
C ASN A 348 -1.09 -18.53 -11.73
N LYS A 349 -0.24 -17.65 -11.18
CA LYS A 349 1.04 -17.26 -11.81
C LYS A 349 2.00 -18.46 -11.92
N LEU A 350 2.14 -19.26 -10.86
CA LEU A 350 2.98 -20.45 -10.86
C LEU A 350 2.50 -21.47 -11.89
N TYR A 351 1.21 -21.70 -12.02
CA TYR A 351 0.66 -22.53 -13.08
C TYR A 351 1.06 -22.05 -14.48
N SER A 352 0.93 -20.74 -14.72
CA SER A 352 1.28 -20.12 -15.99
C SER A 352 2.78 -20.22 -16.32
N ILE A 353 3.66 -20.15 -15.30
CA ILE A 353 5.12 -20.21 -15.46
C ILE A 353 5.63 -21.65 -15.60
N THR A 354 5.14 -22.57 -14.74
CA THR A 354 5.70 -23.94 -14.60
C THR A 354 4.90 -24.99 -15.37
N ASN A 355 3.66 -24.71 -15.73
CA ASN A 355 2.70 -25.67 -16.27
C ASN A 355 2.46 -26.88 -15.36
N ASP A 356 2.78 -26.78 -14.06
CA ASP A 356 2.55 -27.84 -13.07
C ASP A 356 1.08 -27.83 -12.63
N LYS A 357 0.39 -28.94 -12.87
CA LYS A 357 -1.04 -29.09 -12.62
C LYS A 357 -1.44 -28.95 -11.15
N ILE A 358 -0.53 -29.18 -10.22
CA ILE A 358 -0.79 -29.02 -8.78
C ILE A 358 -1.35 -27.63 -8.46
N TRP A 359 -0.88 -26.60 -9.15
CA TRP A 359 -1.32 -25.22 -8.93
C TRP A 359 -2.75 -24.99 -9.41
N SER A 360 -3.10 -25.54 -10.58
CA SER A 360 -4.48 -25.45 -11.08
C SER A 360 -5.47 -26.26 -10.24
N GLU A 361 -5.07 -27.43 -9.73
CA GLU A 361 -5.89 -28.24 -8.83
C GLU A 361 -6.17 -27.53 -7.50
N ARG A 362 -5.14 -26.91 -6.89
CA ARG A 362 -5.29 -26.09 -5.69
C ARG A 362 -6.18 -24.86 -5.92
N ASN A 363 -6.06 -24.22 -7.09
CA ASN A 363 -6.92 -23.11 -7.47
C ASN A 363 -8.39 -23.52 -7.55
N GLU A 364 -8.70 -24.67 -8.17
CA GLU A 364 -10.08 -25.14 -8.27
C GLU A 364 -10.67 -25.48 -6.91
N VAL A 365 -9.88 -26.00 -5.97
CA VAL A 365 -10.31 -26.23 -4.58
C VAL A 365 -10.69 -24.92 -3.91
N LEU A 366 -9.84 -23.91 -3.98
CA LEU A 366 -10.08 -22.60 -3.38
C LEU A 366 -11.28 -21.90 -4.01
N LYS A 367 -11.35 -21.82 -5.34
CA LYS A 367 -12.46 -21.20 -6.07
C LYS A 367 -13.81 -21.77 -5.66
N LYS A 368 -13.93 -23.12 -5.60
CA LYS A 368 -15.17 -23.79 -5.19
C LYS A 368 -15.60 -23.43 -3.77
N SER A 369 -14.63 -23.36 -2.85
CA SER A 369 -14.93 -23.02 -1.45
C SER A 369 -15.34 -21.55 -1.29
N PHE A 370 -14.70 -20.66 -2.04
CA PHE A 370 -15.07 -19.25 -2.04
C PHE A 370 -16.44 -18.97 -2.66
N HIS A 371 -16.84 -19.69 -3.69
CA HIS A 371 -18.20 -19.52 -4.26
C HIS A 371 -19.30 -19.78 -3.24
N GLN A 372 -19.03 -20.60 -2.22
CA GLN A 372 -20.00 -20.87 -1.15
C GLN A 372 -20.16 -19.70 -0.18
N VAL A 373 -19.09 -18.92 0.05
CA VAL A 373 -19.08 -17.82 1.05
C VAL A 373 -19.26 -16.42 0.44
N ILE A 374 -18.93 -16.25 -0.85
CA ILE A 374 -18.91 -14.93 -1.50
C ILE A 374 -20.27 -14.22 -1.47
N ASN A 375 -21.37 -14.96 -1.59
CA ASN A 375 -22.73 -14.39 -1.58
C ASN A 375 -23.08 -13.73 -0.23
N SER A 376 -22.45 -14.16 0.86
CA SER A 376 -22.69 -13.62 2.20
C SER A 376 -21.74 -12.49 2.57
N TYR A 377 -20.54 -12.43 1.97
CA TYR A 377 -19.46 -11.53 2.38
C TYR A 377 -18.82 -10.73 1.24
N TYR A 378 -19.44 -10.69 0.05
CA TYR A 378 -18.85 -10.06 -1.15
C TYR A 378 -18.38 -8.60 -0.94
N SER A 379 -19.05 -7.84 -0.05
CA SER A 379 -18.71 -6.44 0.22
C SER A 379 -17.39 -6.24 0.99
N GLN A 380 -16.77 -7.31 1.44
CA GLN A 380 -15.51 -7.31 2.18
C GLN A 380 -14.43 -8.18 1.50
N MET A 381 -14.66 -8.65 0.26
CA MET A 381 -13.80 -9.61 -0.45
C MET A 381 -13.41 -9.12 -1.85
N PHE A 382 -13.15 -7.83 -2.00
CA PHE A 382 -12.86 -7.24 -3.32
C PHE A 382 -11.54 -7.71 -3.92
N SER A 383 -10.51 -7.93 -3.09
CA SER A 383 -9.24 -8.51 -3.55
C SER A 383 -9.45 -9.91 -4.13
N PHE A 384 -10.34 -10.69 -3.50
CA PHE A 384 -10.65 -12.03 -3.96
C PHE A 384 -11.48 -12.01 -5.25
N ILE A 385 -12.52 -11.15 -5.34
CA ILE A 385 -13.33 -10.99 -6.57
C ILE A 385 -12.43 -10.60 -7.75
N LYS A 386 -11.52 -9.66 -7.56
CA LYS A 386 -10.52 -9.30 -8.57
C LYS A 386 -9.65 -10.48 -8.96
N THR A 387 -9.15 -11.25 -7.99
CA THR A 387 -8.26 -12.39 -8.24
C THR A 387 -8.97 -13.54 -8.96
N LEU A 388 -10.23 -13.80 -8.64
CA LEU A 388 -11.05 -14.77 -9.39
C LEU A 388 -11.12 -14.41 -10.87
N ASP A 389 -11.45 -13.15 -11.15
CA ASP A 389 -11.54 -12.68 -12.53
C ASP A 389 -10.18 -12.76 -13.26
N ILE A 390 -9.07 -12.47 -12.58
CA ILE A 390 -7.72 -12.67 -13.12
C ILE A 390 -7.50 -14.15 -13.47
N CYS A 391 -7.80 -15.05 -12.55
CA CYS A 391 -7.60 -16.49 -12.78
C CYS A 391 -8.40 -17.03 -13.96
N ASP A 392 -9.62 -16.53 -14.15
CA ASP A 392 -10.51 -17.01 -15.20
C ASP A 392 -10.25 -16.38 -16.57
N ASN A 393 -9.63 -15.20 -16.62
CA ASN A 393 -9.52 -14.39 -17.83
C ASN A 393 -8.09 -13.93 -18.18
N SER A 394 -7.05 -14.33 -17.40
CA SER A 394 -5.68 -13.96 -17.71
C SER A 394 -5.12 -14.71 -18.91
N LEU A 395 -4.34 -14.00 -19.74
CA LEU A 395 -3.51 -14.58 -20.77
C LEU A 395 -2.06 -14.56 -20.32
N SER A 396 -1.35 -15.66 -20.55
CA SER A 396 0.10 -15.74 -20.28
C SER A 396 0.86 -15.69 -21.59
N PHE A 397 1.87 -14.83 -21.66
CA PHE A 397 2.80 -14.72 -22.78
C PHE A 397 4.19 -15.08 -22.31
N THR A 398 4.83 -16.05 -22.96
CA THR A 398 6.21 -16.42 -22.67
C THR A 398 7.10 -15.95 -23.82
N PHE A 399 8.09 -15.14 -23.49
CA PHE A 399 9.08 -14.66 -24.46
C PHE A 399 10.37 -15.45 -24.29
N HIS A 400 10.88 -16.01 -25.39
CA HIS A 400 12.18 -16.70 -25.43
C HIS A 400 13.17 -15.83 -26.20
N GLY A 401 14.27 -15.44 -25.55
CA GLY A 401 15.31 -14.63 -26.16
C GLY A 401 16.28 -14.03 -25.16
N SER A 402 17.33 -13.37 -25.64
CA SER A 402 18.18 -12.55 -24.76
C SER A 402 17.46 -11.23 -24.42
N SER A 403 17.82 -10.60 -23.29
CA SER A 403 17.27 -9.30 -22.87
C SER A 403 17.46 -8.19 -23.92
N GLN A 404 18.40 -8.36 -24.88
CA GLN A 404 18.64 -7.45 -26.00
C GLN A 404 17.66 -7.65 -27.16
N SER A 405 17.00 -8.80 -27.27
CA SER A 405 16.06 -9.13 -28.34
C SER A 405 14.58 -8.88 -27.97
N ILE A 406 14.30 -8.43 -26.76
CA ILE A 406 12.93 -8.21 -26.22
C ILE A 406 12.63 -6.69 -26.09
N LYS A 407 13.35 -5.85 -26.79
CA LYS A 407 13.07 -4.41 -26.85
C LYS A 407 12.02 -4.07 -27.89
#